data_ea02f6a35a780fcbfa404da0c7cba2fc
#
_entry.id   ea02f6a35a780fcbfa404da0c7cba2fc
#
_cell.length_a   1.000
_cell.length_b   1.000
_cell.length_c   1.000
_cell.angle_alpha   90.00
_cell.angle_beta   90.00
_cell.angle_gamma   90.00
#
_symmetry.space_group_name_H-M   'P 1'
#
loop_
_entity.id
_entity.type
_entity.pdbx_description
1 polymer ?
#
loop_
_entity_poly.entity_id
_entity_poly.type
_entity_poly.pdbx_seq_one_letter_code
_entity_poly.pdbx_strand_id
1 'polypeptide(L)'
;VIPSTSINDSETNEIEIIRNIVKLEDQAAEKKVLTIRRDNADYKVGVIELPAFYFDFDAYQKRDYSYKSSSKDVKKLLKELKTENIDGLVIDLRNNGGGSLYEANALAHLFLGRGTTVQVKSSNGNVQGLGEKWGYQFFDKPLVVLVNKFSASASEILAGAIQDYDRGLVVGTSTFGKGTVQKVDLLSSGQIKFTESKFYRVSGSSTQNLGVEPDIYLPSLFRIDELGESNLDRALAHDSIPKTSFKDLNRVSGYKDLLREKSLYRVQNSALFDSIETRKKWQQDNEIDYLELNLEVRLGQKDRIEKFLLSNENSLRKSLNLPTYDTYKEFKEREDDPEILDVNIEVLGEAANILIDLIEAKKEPLLAYNENIIKR
;
A
#
# COMPACT_ATOMS: atom_id res chain seq x y z
N VAL A 1 -3.06 29.65 -14.04
CA VAL A 1 -4.07 28.76 -13.40
C VAL A 1 -5.44 29.40 -13.56
N ILE A 2 -6.41 28.63 -14.00
CA ILE A 2 -7.81 29.08 -14.11
C ILE A 2 -8.47 28.73 -12.79
N PRO A 3 -9.05 29.70 -12.05
CA PRO A 3 -9.76 29.39 -10.81
C PRO A 3 -10.95 28.47 -11.06
N SER A 4 -11.25 27.58 -10.14
CA SER A 4 -12.43 26.69 -10.22
C SER A 4 -13.78 27.43 -10.24
N THR A 5 -13.76 28.71 -9.91
CA THR A 5 -14.92 29.63 -9.96
C THR A 5 -15.09 30.32 -11.32
N SER A 6 -14.10 30.23 -12.23
CA SER A 6 -14.20 30.83 -13.55
C SER A 6 -15.06 29.97 -14.47
N ILE A 7 -16.12 30.55 -15.00
CA ILE A 7 -17.08 29.84 -15.92
C ILE A 7 -16.62 29.93 -17.39
N ASN A 8 -15.80 30.93 -17.75
CA ASN A 8 -15.49 31.27 -19.15
C ASN A 8 -13.99 31.46 -19.43
N ASP A 9 -13.08 30.93 -18.66
CA ASP A 9 -11.61 31.10 -18.82
C ASP A 9 -11.13 32.58 -18.84
N SER A 10 -12.02 33.52 -18.46
CA SER A 10 -11.73 34.94 -18.48
C SER A 10 -10.92 35.44 -17.27
N GLU A 11 -10.88 34.64 -16.23
CA GLU A 11 -10.09 34.92 -15.03
C GLU A 11 -8.89 33.98 -14.98
N THR A 12 -7.71 34.54 -15.04
CA THR A 12 -6.45 33.77 -14.89
C THR A 12 -5.67 34.31 -13.72
N ASN A 13 -5.20 33.42 -12.85
CA ASN A 13 -4.23 33.76 -11.81
C ASN A 13 -2.84 33.37 -12.29
N GLU A 14 -1.91 34.32 -12.35
CA GLU A 14 -0.50 34.02 -12.54
C GLU A 14 0.11 33.64 -11.19
N ILE A 15 0.72 32.46 -11.13
CA ILE A 15 1.43 31.98 -9.97
C ILE A 15 2.90 31.87 -10.34
N GLU A 16 3.74 32.67 -9.72
CA GLU A 16 5.19 32.57 -9.86
C GLU A 16 5.69 31.39 -9.03
N ILE A 17 6.32 30.42 -9.69
CA ILE A 17 6.91 29.25 -9.03
C ILE A 17 8.43 29.38 -9.10
N ILE A 18 9.06 29.58 -7.96
CA ILE A 18 10.52 29.56 -7.83
C ILE A 18 10.95 28.11 -7.74
N ARG A 19 11.61 27.62 -8.77
CA ARG A 19 12.17 26.25 -8.76
C ARG A 19 13.30 26.15 -7.74
N ASN A 20 13.22 25.15 -6.88
CA ASN A 20 14.24 24.83 -5.89
C ASN A 20 14.52 23.33 -5.92
N ILE A 21 15.60 22.90 -5.29
CA ILE A 21 15.89 21.48 -5.07
C ILE A 21 14.90 20.95 -4.05
N VAL A 22 14.06 20.01 -4.47
CA VAL A 22 13.14 19.31 -3.54
C VAL A 22 13.99 18.42 -2.66
N LYS A 23 13.94 18.63 -1.36
CA LYS A 23 14.65 17.78 -0.40
C LYS A 23 13.90 16.47 -0.26
N LEU A 24 14.62 15.34 -0.29
CA LEU A 24 14.06 14.00 -0.07
C LEU A 24 13.53 13.82 1.38
N GLU A 25 13.73 14.76 2.24
CA GLU A 25 13.26 14.75 3.63
C GLU A 25 11.74 14.76 3.74
N ASP A 26 11.03 15.44 2.83
CA ASP A 26 9.56 15.52 2.80
C ASP A 26 8.91 14.18 2.33
N GLN A 27 9.72 13.24 1.85
CA GLN A 27 9.28 11.91 1.41
C GLN A 27 10.01 10.78 2.15
N ALA A 28 10.61 11.08 3.30
CA ALA A 28 11.33 10.08 4.09
C ALA A 28 10.36 9.09 4.75
N ALA A 29 10.86 7.89 5.05
CA ALA A 29 10.13 6.92 5.85
C ALA A 29 9.91 7.46 7.28
N GLU A 30 8.69 7.28 7.78
CA GLU A 30 8.30 7.70 9.12
C GLU A 30 7.81 6.52 9.95
N LYS A 31 7.93 6.63 11.28
CA LYS A 31 7.41 5.62 12.20
C LYS A 31 6.37 6.19 13.15
N LYS A 32 5.45 5.32 13.56
CA LYS A 32 4.55 5.55 14.69
C LYS A 32 4.35 4.25 15.47
N VAL A 33 3.88 4.35 16.70
CA VAL A 33 3.50 3.19 17.52
C VAL A 33 2.02 3.33 17.87
N LEU A 34 1.25 2.31 17.51
CA LEU A 34 -0.14 2.18 17.92
C LEU A 34 -0.19 1.30 19.16
N THR A 35 -0.83 1.78 20.22
CA THR A 35 -1.14 0.95 21.40
C THR A 35 -2.60 0.55 21.33
N ILE A 36 -2.86 -0.74 21.17
CA ILE A 36 -4.19 -1.31 21.05
C ILE A 36 -4.45 -2.21 22.25
N ARG A 37 -5.50 -1.89 23.02
CA ARG A 37 -5.91 -2.69 24.15
C ARG A 37 -6.90 -3.77 23.71
N ARG A 38 -6.60 -5.03 24.04
CA ARG A 38 -7.45 -6.18 23.78
C ARG A 38 -7.37 -7.18 24.96
N ASP A 39 -8.50 -7.63 25.46
CA ASP A 39 -8.60 -8.67 26.51
C ASP A 39 -7.66 -8.45 27.71
N ASN A 40 -7.62 -7.23 28.25
CA ASN A 40 -6.76 -6.79 29.36
C ASN A 40 -5.24 -6.79 29.05
N ALA A 41 -4.83 -6.90 27.80
CA ALA A 41 -3.45 -6.74 27.35
C ALA A 41 -3.30 -5.53 26.43
N ASP A 42 -2.19 -4.82 26.55
CA ASP A 42 -1.84 -3.73 25.64
C ASP A 42 -0.81 -4.26 24.62
N TYR A 43 -1.16 -4.17 23.34
CA TYR A 43 -0.29 -4.52 22.22
C TYR A 43 0.31 -3.27 21.60
N LYS A 44 1.63 -3.27 21.43
CA LYS A 44 2.36 -2.18 20.75
C LYS A 44 2.67 -2.59 19.33
N VAL A 45 1.96 -2.01 18.38
CA VAL A 45 2.18 -2.23 16.96
C VAL A 45 3.03 -1.09 16.41
N GLY A 46 4.25 -1.41 15.97
CA GLY A 46 5.06 -0.47 15.20
C GLY A 46 4.47 -0.31 13.80
N VAL A 47 4.45 0.90 13.29
CA VAL A 47 4.08 1.21 11.92
C VAL A 47 5.24 1.97 11.27
N ILE A 48 5.65 1.57 10.08
CA ILE A 48 6.56 2.33 9.23
C ILE A 48 5.80 2.70 7.97
N GLU A 49 5.57 3.98 7.77
CA GLU A 49 5.04 4.54 6.53
C GLU A 49 6.20 4.78 5.57
N LEU A 50 6.17 4.13 4.41
CA LEU A 50 7.19 4.24 3.39
C LEU A 50 6.57 4.80 2.11
N PRO A 51 6.72 6.10 1.82
CA PRO A 51 6.07 6.74 0.67
C PRO A 51 6.74 6.43 -0.67
N ALA A 52 8.04 6.08 -0.67
CA ALA A 52 8.79 5.71 -1.87
C ALA A 52 10.04 4.90 -1.52
N PHE A 53 10.57 4.15 -2.50
CA PHE A 53 11.89 3.51 -2.41
C PHE A 53 12.96 4.48 -2.91
N TYR A 54 13.24 5.52 -2.13
CA TYR A 54 14.19 6.58 -2.50
C TYR A 54 15.63 6.18 -2.30
N PHE A 55 16.48 6.73 -3.17
CA PHE A 55 17.93 6.55 -3.15
C PHE A 55 18.62 7.77 -3.75
N ASP A 56 19.50 8.41 -2.99
CA ASP A 56 20.28 9.56 -3.46
C ASP A 56 21.49 9.07 -4.24
N PHE A 57 21.29 8.91 -5.54
CA PHE A 57 22.31 8.41 -6.47
C PHE A 57 23.49 9.37 -6.61
N ASP A 58 23.23 10.67 -6.59
CA ASP A 58 24.27 11.70 -6.77
C ASP A 58 25.22 11.74 -5.56
N ALA A 59 24.69 11.72 -4.35
CA ALA A 59 25.47 11.64 -3.13
C ALA A 59 26.24 10.31 -3.07
N TYR A 60 25.62 9.20 -3.45
CA TYR A 60 26.27 7.89 -3.52
C TYR A 60 27.46 7.89 -4.48
N GLN A 61 27.31 8.45 -5.69
CA GLN A 61 28.41 8.57 -6.66
C GLN A 61 29.58 9.43 -6.15
N LYS A 62 29.25 10.49 -5.40
CA LYS A 62 30.25 11.37 -4.76
C LYS A 62 30.89 10.74 -3.53
N ARG A 63 30.55 9.48 -3.22
CA ARG A 63 31.00 8.74 -2.01
C ARG A 63 30.64 9.45 -0.70
N ASP A 64 29.54 10.16 -0.68
CA ASP A 64 28.95 10.68 0.53
C ASP A 64 28.23 9.53 1.25
N TYR A 65 28.85 9.03 2.33
CA TYR A 65 28.30 7.91 3.10
C TYR A 65 27.01 8.24 3.85
N SER A 66 26.65 9.52 3.94
CA SER A 66 25.40 10.00 4.53
C SER A 66 24.23 10.05 3.55
N TYR A 67 24.42 9.55 2.31
CA TYR A 67 23.38 9.56 1.29
C TYR A 67 22.05 8.98 1.79
N LYS A 68 20.95 9.62 1.39
CA LYS A 68 19.58 9.19 1.72
C LYS A 68 19.25 7.87 1.01
N SER A 69 18.69 6.94 1.77
CA SER A 69 18.33 5.61 1.30
C SER A 69 17.18 5.08 2.15
N SER A 70 16.11 4.64 1.51
CA SER A 70 14.93 4.12 2.20
C SER A 70 15.25 2.89 3.06
N SER A 71 16.12 1.99 2.60
CA SER A 71 16.52 0.81 3.37
C SER A 71 17.37 1.17 4.61
N LYS A 72 18.22 2.21 4.53
CA LYS A 72 18.97 2.71 5.68
C LYS A 72 18.06 3.37 6.71
N ASP A 73 17.13 4.20 6.23
CA ASP A 73 16.21 4.91 7.12
C ASP A 73 15.26 3.93 7.80
N VAL A 74 14.66 2.98 7.06
CA VAL A 74 13.84 1.91 7.67
C VAL A 74 14.64 1.09 8.67
N LYS A 75 15.90 0.75 8.40
CA LYS A 75 16.74 0.04 9.36
C LYS A 75 16.98 0.85 10.64
N LYS A 76 17.13 2.17 10.53
CA LYS A 76 17.24 3.07 11.69
C LYS A 76 15.94 3.09 12.49
N LEU A 77 14.79 3.27 11.81
CA LEU A 77 13.47 3.25 12.45
C LEU A 77 13.18 1.91 13.15
N LEU A 78 13.57 0.78 12.54
CA LEU A 78 13.45 -0.54 13.16
C LEU A 78 14.30 -0.67 14.45
N LYS A 79 15.49 -0.04 14.51
CA LYS A 79 16.28 -0.01 15.74
C LYS A 79 15.55 0.76 16.84
N GLU A 80 14.97 1.89 16.50
CA GLU A 80 14.22 2.71 17.45
C GLU A 80 12.96 1.95 17.94
N LEU A 81 12.19 1.36 17.03
CA LEU A 81 11.01 0.56 17.39
C LEU A 81 11.34 -0.66 18.26
N LYS A 82 12.52 -1.26 18.10
CA LYS A 82 12.99 -2.32 18.99
C LYS A 82 13.17 -1.82 20.42
N THR A 83 13.63 -0.59 20.62
CA THR A 83 13.78 -0.01 21.98
C THR A 83 12.43 0.32 22.61
N GLU A 84 11.39 0.53 21.79
CA GLU A 84 10.02 0.75 22.24
C GLU A 84 9.26 -0.55 22.58
N ASN A 85 9.93 -1.70 22.38
CA ASN A 85 9.39 -3.04 22.66
C ASN A 85 8.09 -3.35 21.93
N ILE A 86 8.00 -3.00 20.64
CA ILE A 86 6.83 -3.34 19.81
C ILE A 86 6.63 -4.86 19.72
N ASP A 87 5.39 -5.32 19.62
CA ASP A 87 5.02 -6.73 19.51
C ASP A 87 5.08 -7.25 18.08
N GLY A 88 4.85 -6.36 17.12
CA GLY A 88 4.90 -6.65 15.68
C GLY A 88 4.99 -5.35 14.87
N LEU A 89 5.04 -5.49 13.54
CA LEU A 89 5.26 -4.38 12.62
C LEU A 89 4.25 -4.40 11.48
N VAL A 90 3.72 -3.23 11.15
CA VAL A 90 3.05 -2.94 9.88
C VAL A 90 3.96 -2.06 9.03
N ILE A 91 4.27 -2.49 7.80
CA ILE A 91 4.88 -1.63 6.78
C ILE A 91 3.77 -1.13 5.89
N ASP A 92 3.52 0.17 5.90
CA ASP A 92 2.50 0.80 5.07
C ASP A 92 3.13 1.25 3.75
N LEU A 93 2.75 0.55 2.67
CA LEU A 93 3.14 0.83 1.29
C LEU A 93 1.97 1.41 0.48
N ARG A 94 0.88 1.79 1.11
CA ARG A 94 -0.23 2.42 0.40
C ARG A 94 0.26 3.69 -0.29
N ASN A 95 -0.18 3.90 -1.52
CA ASN A 95 0.21 5.02 -2.38
C ASN A 95 1.71 5.08 -2.74
N ASN A 96 2.49 4.05 -2.45
CA ASN A 96 3.90 3.98 -2.81
C ASN A 96 4.06 3.45 -4.24
N GLY A 97 4.29 4.34 -5.20
CA GLY A 97 4.49 4.02 -6.62
C GLY A 97 5.79 3.28 -6.96
N GLY A 98 6.61 2.93 -5.97
CA GLY A 98 7.87 2.22 -6.15
C GLY A 98 9.11 3.09 -5.96
N GLY A 99 10.11 2.89 -6.80
CA GLY A 99 11.40 3.57 -6.75
C GLY A 99 12.55 2.62 -7.08
N SER A 100 13.62 2.67 -6.32
CA SER A 100 14.83 1.88 -6.56
C SER A 100 14.61 0.39 -6.32
N LEU A 101 14.89 -0.42 -7.34
CA LEU A 101 14.92 -1.88 -7.25
C LEU A 101 15.92 -2.37 -6.18
N TYR A 102 17.07 -1.72 -6.09
CA TYR A 102 18.11 -2.06 -5.11
C TYR A 102 17.66 -1.78 -3.69
N GLU A 103 16.94 -0.70 -3.47
CA GLU A 103 16.36 -0.37 -2.17
C GLU A 103 15.30 -1.38 -1.75
N ALA A 104 14.40 -1.79 -2.66
CA ALA A 104 13.43 -2.85 -2.38
C ALA A 104 14.10 -4.17 -2.00
N ASN A 105 15.16 -4.56 -2.73
CA ASN A 105 15.95 -5.74 -2.41
C ASN A 105 16.63 -5.63 -1.04
N ALA A 106 17.32 -4.52 -0.75
CA ALA A 106 18.01 -4.29 0.52
C ALA A 106 17.02 -4.27 1.71
N LEU A 107 15.86 -3.64 1.52
CA LEU A 107 14.82 -3.57 2.54
C LEU A 107 14.20 -4.95 2.81
N ALA A 108 13.93 -5.75 1.77
CA ALA A 108 13.43 -7.12 1.92
C ALA A 108 14.39 -7.97 2.78
N HIS A 109 15.70 -7.78 2.65
CA HIS A 109 16.68 -8.53 3.43
C HIS A 109 16.69 -8.18 4.92
N LEU A 110 16.16 -7.02 5.34
CA LEU A 110 15.95 -6.74 6.76
C LEU A 110 14.99 -7.75 7.40
N PHE A 111 14.08 -8.33 6.61
CA PHE A 111 13.05 -9.27 7.06
C PHE A 111 13.33 -10.72 6.67
N LEU A 112 14.03 -10.96 5.56
CA LEU A 112 14.32 -12.31 5.04
C LEU A 112 15.71 -12.81 5.44
N GLY A 113 16.65 -11.90 5.64
CA GLY A 113 18.05 -12.19 5.95
C GLY A 113 18.84 -12.53 4.70
N ARG A 114 18.55 -13.65 4.03
CA ARG A 114 19.27 -14.12 2.83
C ARG A 114 18.31 -14.73 1.81
N GLY A 115 18.78 -14.86 0.58
CA GLY A 115 18.04 -15.47 -0.53
C GLY A 115 17.77 -14.48 -1.66
N THR A 116 17.22 -14.98 -2.75
CA THR A 116 16.77 -14.16 -3.88
C THR A 116 15.46 -13.46 -3.50
N THR A 117 15.32 -12.17 -3.76
CA THR A 117 14.08 -11.43 -3.48
C THR A 117 13.27 -11.17 -4.74
N VAL A 118 13.94 -11.10 -5.88
CA VAL A 118 13.34 -10.82 -7.20
C VAL A 118 14.22 -11.41 -8.30
N GLN A 119 13.60 -11.81 -9.40
CA GLN A 119 14.29 -12.22 -10.62
C GLN A 119 14.10 -11.16 -11.70
N VAL A 120 15.15 -10.80 -12.43
CA VAL A 120 15.11 -9.82 -13.52
C VAL A 120 15.46 -10.52 -14.82
N LYS A 121 14.59 -10.40 -15.83
CA LYS A 121 14.77 -10.94 -17.18
C LYS A 121 15.01 -9.78 -18.14
N SER A 122 16.19 -9.75 -18.71
CA SER A 122 16.58 -8.77 -19.73
C SER A 122 15.96 -9.10 -21.10
N SER A 123 15.96 -8.13 -22.01
CA SER A 123 15.42 -8.26 -23.38
C SER A 123 16.08 -9.40 -24.20
N ASN A 124 17.33 -9.75 -23.89
CA ASN A 124 18.05 -10.89 -24.51
C ASN A 124 17.67 -12.26 -23.93
N GLY A 125 16.70 -12.30 -22.98
CA GLY A 125 16.23 -13.53 -22.34
C GLY A 125 17.04 -13.99 -21.13
N ASN A 126 18.14 -13.32 -20.78
CA ASN A 126 18.93 -13.66 -19.60
C ASN A 126 18.15 -13.35 -18.31
N VAL A 127 18.12 -14.30 -17.37
CA VAL A 127 17.45 -14.18 -16.07
C VAL A 127 18.50 -14.12 -14.97
N GLN A 128 18.44 -13.06 -14.16
CA GLN A 128 19.31 -12.88 -13.00
C GLN A 128 18.47 -12.73 -11.73
N GLY A 129 18.75 -13.56 -10.72
CA GLY A 129 18.21 -13.37 -9.37
C GLY A 129 19.00 -12.29 -8.62
N LEU A 130 18.26 -11.33 -8.03
CA LEU A 130 18.83 -10.35 -7.11
C LEU A 130 18.55 -10.79 -5.68
N GLY A 131 19.57 -10.75 -4.84
CA GLY A 131 19.46 -11.16 -3.46
C GLY A 131 20.80 -11.27 -2.75
N GLU A 132 20.76 -11.56 -1.46
CA GLU A 132 21.95 -11.72 -0.62
C GLU A 132 22.24 -13.20 -0.35
N LYS A 133 23.49 -13.59 -0.56
CA LYS A 133 23.96 -14.96 -0.26
C LYS A 133 24.09 -15.20 1.23
N TRP A 134 24.44 -14.17 1.98
CA TRP A 134 24.71 -14.20 3.41
C TRP A 134 23.95 -13.09 4.12
N GLY A 135 23.48 -13.37 5.33
CA GLY A 135 22.76 -12.40 6.13
C GLY A 135 21.88 -13.05 7.18
N TYR A 136 21.40 -12.23 8.10
CA TYR A 136 20.44 -12.61 9.14
C TYR A 136 19.24 -11.65 9.11
N GLN A 137 18.10 -12.14 9.57
CA GLN A 137 16.92 -11.31 9.72
C GLN A 137 17.19 -10.22 10.76
N PHE A 138 17.11 -8.96 10.32
CA PHE A 138 17.27 -7.83 11.23
C PHE A 138 16.02 -7.64 12.10
N PHE A 139 14.84 -7.95 11.55
CA PHE A 139 13.55 -7.93 12.25
C PHE A 139 12.83 -9.27 12.06
N ASP A 140 12.56 -9.97 13.17
CA ASP A 140 12.02 -11.34 13.19
C ASP A 140 10.62 -11.47 13.80
N LYS A 141 10.07 -10.38 14.42
CA LYS A 141 8.71 -10.35 14.97
C LYS A 141 7.65 -10.43 13.88
N PRO A 142 6.37 -10.68 14.21
CA PRO A 142 5.25 -10.69 13.26
C PRO A 142 5.21 -9.45 12.38
N LEU A 143 4.87 -9.64 11.10
CA LEU A 143 4.95 -8.63 10.05
C LEU A 143 3.69 -8.65 9.19
N VAL A 144 3.12 -7.47 8.96
CA VAL A 144 2.11 -7.18 7.96
C VAL A 144 2.66 -6.15 6.98
N VAL A 145 2.43 -6.34 5.69
CA VAL A 145 2.67 -5.35 4.63
C VAL A 145 1.31 -4.87 4.15
N LEU A 146 0.99 -3.61 4.40
CA LEU A 146 -0.26 -2.98 3.99
C LEU A 146 -0.08 -2.34 2.62
N VAL A 147 -0.92 -2.73 1.66
CA VAL A 147 -0.83 -2.31 0.26
C VAL A 147 -2.18 -1.82 -0.26
N ASN A 148 -2.15 -1.01 -1.30
CA ASN A 148 -3.34 -0.64 -2.07
C ASN A 148 -3.06 -0.64 -3.58
N LYS A 149 -4.05 -0.28 -4.39
CA LYS A 149 -3.93 -0.27 -5.85
C LYS A 149 -2.85 0.68 -6.39
N PHE A 150 -2.37 1.62 -5.60
CA PHE A 150 -1.28 2.51 -5.97
C PHE A 150 0.10 2.03 -5.50
N SER A 151 0.17 0.90 -4.77
CA SER A 151 1.43 0.22 -4.48
C SER A 151 1.97 -0.43 -5.74
N ALA A 152 3.10 0.06 -6.27
CA ALA A 152 3.58 -0.35 -7.59
C ALA A 152 5.09 -0.69 -7.60
N SER A 153 5.53 -1.50 -8.57
CA SER A 153 6.95 -1.71 -8.90
C SER A 153 7.77 -2.22 -7.69
N ALA A 154 8.67 -1.39 -7.12
CA ALA A 154 9.49 -1.75 -5.95
C ALA A 154 8.65 -2.17 -4.73
N SER A 155 7.47 -1.56 -4.53
CA SER A 155 6.50 -1.99 -3.50
C SER A 155 6.01 -3.42 -3.74
N GLU A 156 5.77 -3.78 -4.99
CA GLU A 156 5.33 -5.11 -5.39
C GLU A 156 6.45 -6.16 -5.23
N ILE A 157 7.70 -5.73 -5.42
CA ILE A 157 8.87 -6.57 -5.16
C ILE A 157 8.96 -6.90 -3.67
N LEU A 158 8.85 -5.91 -2.79
CA LEU A 158 8.90 -6.13 -1.35
C LEU A 158 7.72 -6.99 -0.89
N ALA A 159 6.48 -6.60 -1.23
CA ALA A 159 5.28 -7.33 -0.84
C ALA A 159 5.29 -8.77 -1.36
N GLY A 160 5.65 -8.97 -2.64
CA GLY A 160 5.77 -10.29 -3.26
C GLY A 160 6.84 -11.16 -2.59
N ALA A 161 7.99 -10.60 -2.25
CA ALA A 161 9.05 -11.35 -1.57
C ALA A 161 8.61 -11.77 -0.15
N ILE A 162 7.99 -10.86 0.63
CA ILE A 162 7.47 -11.18 1.97
C ILE A 162 6.42 -12.29 1.91
N GLN A 163 5.53 -12.25 0.92
CA GLN A 163 4.48 -13.24 0.72
C GLN A 163 5.02 -14.59 0.25
N ASP A 164 5.89 -14.62 -0.77
CA ASP A 164 6.47 -15.87 -1.32
C ASP A 164 7.31 -16.64 -0.29
N TYR A 165 8.02 -15.92 0.58
CA TYR A 165 8.80 -16.52 1.66
C TYR A 165 7.95 -16.90 2.89
N ASP A 166 6.64 -16.68 2.84
CA ASP A 166 5.75 -16.86 4.01
C ASP A 166 6.29 -16.16 5.28
N ARG A 167 6.94 -14.99 5.08
CA ARG A 167 7.55 -14.22 6.17
C ARG A 167 6.55 -13.38 6.92
N GLY A 168 5.52 -12.89 6.27
CA GLY A 168 4.49 -12.00 6.78
C GLY A 168 3.26 -12.00 5.88
N LEU A 169 2.22 -11.31 6.30
CA LEU A 169 0.98 -11.16 5.56
C LEU A 169 1.02 -9.93 4.68
N VAL A 170 0.46 -10.03 3.49
CA VAL A 170 0.10 -8.89 2.63
C VAL A 170 -1.38 -8.62 2.82
N VAL A 171 -1.73 -7.39 3.20
CA VAL A 171 -3.10 -6.99 3.58
C VAL A 171 -3.50 -5.74 2.81
N GLY A 172 -4.75 -5.62 2.43
CA GLY A 172 -5.29 -4.45 1.73
C GLY A 172 -5.99 -4.82 0.43
N THR A 173 -5.64 -4.18 -0.68
CA THR A 173 -6.17 -4.52 -2.02
C THR A 173 -5.08 -5.07 -2.92
N SER A 174 -5.43 -5.61 -4.10
CA SER A 174 -4.43 -5.93 -5.13
C SER A 174 -3.60 -4.71 -5.47
N THR A 175 -2.30 -4.90 -5.74
CA THR A 175 -1.39 -3.82 -6.10
C THR A 175 -1.54 -3.39 -7.56
N PHE A 176 -0.75 -2.45 -8.04
CA PHE A 176 -0.88 -1.81 -9.35
C PHE A 176 -0.71 -2.77 -10.53
N GLY A 177 0.27 -3.68 -10.45
CA GLY A 177 0.57 -4.63 -11.52
C GLY A 177 1.70 -4.22 -12.45
N LYS A 178 2.65 -3.40 -11.99
CA LYS A 178 3.79 -2.97 -12.81
C LYS A 178 4.97 -3.93 -12.64
N GLY A 179 5.17 -4.80 -13.64
CA GLY A 179 6.25 -5.81 -13.68
C GLY A 179 7.45 -5.41 -14.54
N THR A 180 7.58 -4.14 -14.95
CA THR A 180 8.65 -3.66 -15.84
C THR A 180 9.71 -2.87 -15.09
N VAL A 181 10.98 -3.00 -15.53
CA VAL A 181 12.11 -2.19 -15.08
C VAL A 181 12.42 -1.17 -16.18
N GLN A 182 12.44 0.10 -15.78
CA GLN A 182 12.72 1.20 -16.69
C GLN A 182 14.12 1.76 -16.44
N LYS A 183 14.80 2.11 -17.53
CA LYS A 183 16.08 2.78 -17.54
C LYS A 183 15.93 4.19 -18.08
N VAL A 184 16.71 5.11 -17.53
CA VAL A 184 16.83 6.49 -18.02
C VAL A 184 18.24 6.67 -18.55
N ASP A 185 18.37 6.98 -19.83
CA ASP A 185 19.64 7.32 -20.45
C ASP A 185 19.68 8.81 -20.82
N LEU A 186 20.83 9.43 -20.56
CA LEU A 186 21.11 10.82 -20.95
C LEU A 186 21.42 10.88 -22.44
N LEU A 187 20.78 11.81 -23.14
CA LEU A 187 21.07 12.16 -24.51
C LEU A 187 21.87 13.47 -24.56
N SER A 188 22.39 13.82 -25.73
CA SER A 188 23.04 15.12 -25.95
C SER A 188 22.12 16.32 -25.62
N SER A 189 20.80 16.10 -25.73
CA SER A 189 19.77 17.04 -25.31
C SER A 189 18.60 16.27 -24.72
N GLY A 190 18.41 16.38 -23.41
CA GLY A 190 17.33 15.72 -22.70
C GLY A 190 17.65 14.31 -22.21
N GLN A 191 16.60 13.54 -21.96
CA GLN A 191 16.66 12.17 -21.42
C GLN A 191 15.63 11.30 -22.12
N ILE A 192 15.95 10.02 -22.28
CA ILE A 192 15.00 8.98 -22.71
C ILE A 192 14.78 7.99 -21.59
N LYS A 193 13.51 7.69 -21.31
CA LYS A 193 13.08 6.63 -20.39
C LYS A 193 12.43 5.52 -21.18
N PHE A 194 12.93 4.28 -21.04
CA PHE A 194 12.42 3.13 -21.76
C PHE A 194 12.43 1.88 -20.90
N THR A 195 11.61 0.90 -21.26
CA THR A 195 11.58 -0.41 -20.61
C THR A 195 12.77 -1.25 -21.07
N GLU A 196 13.63 -1.65 -20.12
CA GLU A 196 14.83 -2.45 -20.35
C GLU A 196 14.61 -3.93 -20.07
N SER A 197 13.85 -4.25 -19.02
CA SER A 197 13.67 -5.62 -18.53
C SER A 197 12.32 -5.78 -17.81
N LYS A 198 11.98 -7.03 -17.51
CA LYS A 198 10.84 -7.38 -16.63
C LYS A 198 11.37 -8.00 -15.35
N PHE A 199 10.65 -7.78 -14.26
CA PHE A 199 10.94 -8.49 -13.01
C PHE A 199 9.84 -9.51 -12.70
N TYR A 200 10.23 -10.52 -11.94
CA TYR A 200 9.41 -11.66 -11.54
C TYR A 200 9.65 -11.96 -10.08
N ARG A 201 8.64 -12.44 -9.44
CA ARG A 201 8.70 -12.97 -8.07
C ARG A 201 9.64 -14.17 -8.02
N VAL A 202 10.07 -14.57 -6.83
CA VAL A 202 10.87 -15.79 -6.64
C VAL A 202 10.11 -17.05 -7.02
N SER A 203 8.78 -17.03 -6.93
CA SER A 203 7.87 -18.06 -7.43
C SER A 203 7.86 -18.18 -8.96
N GLY A 204 8.42 -17.22 -9.68
CA GLY A 204 8.46 -17.15 -11.14
C GLY A 204 7.30 -16.41 -11.79
N SER A 205 6.26 -16.03 -11.05
CA SER A 205 5.16 -15.22 -11.55
C SER A 205 5.57 -13.77 -11.74
N SER A 206 5.12 -13.12 -12.82
CA SER A 206 5.25 -11.67 -12.96
C SER A 206 4.18 -10.95 -12.15
N THR A 207 4.46 -9.72 -11.69
CA THR A 207 3.43 -8.82 -11.16
C THR A 207 2.71 -8.07 -12.29
N GLN A 208 3.22 -8.14 -13.53
CA GLN A 208 2.67 -7.43 -14.68
C GLN A 208 1.16 -7.69 -14.85
N ASN A 209 0.36 -6.64 -14.87
CA ASN A 209 -1.10 -6.61 -14.97
C ASN A 209 -1.86 -7.14 -13.74
N LEU A 210 -1.34 -8.16 -13.06
CA LEU A 210 -2.05 -8.80 -11.93
C LEU A 210 -1.73 -8.15 -10.58
N GLY A 211 -0.51 -7.64 -10.41
CA GLY A 211 -0.03 -7.16 -9.12
C GLY A 211 0.30 -8.27 -8.14
N VAL A 212 0.33 -7.91 -6.88
CA VAL A 212 0.39 -8.82 -5.72
C VAL A 212 -1.01 -8.86 -5.10
N GLU A 213 -1.64 -10.02 -5.14
CA GLU A 213 -2.91 -10.24 -4.47
C GLU A 213 -2.69 -10.34 -2.95
N PRO A 214 -3.46 -9.62 -2.13
CA PRO A 214 -3.30 -9.67 -0.69
C PRO A 214 -3.74 -11.01 -0.11
N ASP A 215 -3.14 -11.40 1.01
CA ASP A 215 -3.56 -12.58 1.78
C ASP A 215 -4.92 -12.32 2.47
N ILE A 216 -5.15 -11.08 2.89
CA ILE A 216 -6.40 -10.63 3.50
C ILE A 216 -6.84 -9.33 2.81
N TYR A 217 -8.02 -9.36 2.23
CA TYR A 217 -8.59 -8.26 1.49
C TYR A 217 -9.29 -7.27 2.42
N LEU A 218 -9.04 -5.96 2.22
CA LEU A 218 -9.76 -4.88 2.91
C LEU A 218 -10.52 -4.01 1.91
N PRO A 219 -11.70 -3.50 2.27
CA PRO A 219 -12.47 -2.60 1.41
C PRO A 219 -11.71 -1.33 1.05
N SER A 220 -11.96 -0.82 -0.14
CA SER A 220 -11.35 0.39 -0.69
C SER A 220 -12.39 1.29 -1.33
N LEU A 221 -12.18 2.60 -1.21
CA LEU A 221 -13.00 3.61 -1.92
C LEU A 221 -12.71 3.68 -3.42
N PHE A 222 -11.58 3.14 -3.86
CA PHE A 222 -11.18 3.17 -5.26
C PHE A 222 -11.78 2.01 -6.04
N ARG A 223 -12.16 2.26 -7.28
CA ARG A 223 -12.54 1.23 -8.25
C ARG A 223 -11.28 0.51 -8.73
N ILE A 224 -10.98 -0.62 -8.10
CA ILE A 224 -9.74 -1.37 -8.28
C ILE A 224 -9.62 -1.92 -9.70
N ASP A 225 -10.74 -2.29 -10.30
CA ASP A 225 -10.89 -2.82 -11.66
C ASP A 225 -10.56 -1.80 -12.76
N GLU A 226 -10.68 -0.50 -12.47
CA GLU A 226 -10.36 0.59 -13.40
C GLU A 226 -8.94 1.12 -13.28
N LEU A 227 -8.23 0.69 -12.24
CA LEU A 227 -6.89 1.16 -11.93
C LEU A 227 -5.88 0.04 -12.14
N GLY A 228 -4.67 0.42 -12.54
CA GLY A 228 -3.55 -0.50 -12.64
C GLY A 228 -2.94 -0.56 -14.03
N GLU A 229 -1.86 -1.31 -14.15
CA GLU A 229 -1.09 -1.47 -15.38
C GLU A 229 -1.94 -2.07 -16.52
N SER A 230 -2.86 -2.98 -16.19
CA SER A 230 -3.74 -3.63 -17.18
C SER A 230 -4.65 -2.67 -17.94
N ASN A 231 -4.90 -1.48 -17.39
CA ASN A 231 -5.76 -0.46 -18.00
C ASN A 231 -4.98 0.57 -18.81
N LEU A 232 -3.64 0.43 -18.89
CA LEU A 232 -2.81 1.28 -19.70
C LEU A 232 -2.77 0.80 -21.15
N ASP A 233 -2.86 1.75 -22.10
CA ASP A 233 -2.66 1.46 -23.51
C ASP A 233 -1.31 0.79 -23.73
N ARG A 234 -1.30 -0.36 -24.42
CA ARG A 234 -0.10 -1.12 -24.77
C ARG A 234 0.68 -1.68 -23.57
N ALA A 235 0.02 -1.93 -22.42
CA ALA A 235 0.63 -2.67 -21.34
C ALA A 235 1.16 -4.03 -21.82
N LEU A 236 2.36 -4.41 -21.37
CA LEU A 236 2.93 -5.71 -21.71
C LEU A 236 2.09 -6.84 -21.09
N ALA A 237 1.95 -7.94 -21.82
CA ALA A 237 1.22 -9.09 -21.31
C ALA A 237 1.90 -9.69 -20.07
N HIS A 238 1.08 -10.25 -19.18
CA HIS A 238 1.55 -11.10 -18.09
C HIS A 238 2.23 -12.35 -18.65
N ASP A 239 3.35 -12.75 -18.04
CA ASP A 239 4.04 -14.01 -18.31
C ASP A 239 4.70 -14.54 -17.04
N SER A 240 5.35 -15.69 -17.14
CA SER A 240 6.07 -16.31 -16.03
C SER A 240 7.39 -16.90 -16.49
N ILE A 241 8.28 -17.14 -15.53
CA ILE A 241 9.57 -17.82 -15.71
C ILE A 241 9.68 -18.94 -14.65
N PRO A 242 10.66 -19.85 -14.76
CA PRO A 242 10.89 -20.83 -13.72
C PRO A 242 11.14 -20.20 -12.35
N LYS A 243 10.57 -20.80 -11.30
CA LYS A 243 10.85 -20.38 -9.91
C LYS A 243 12.34 -20.55 -9.58
N THR A 244 12.88 -19.63 -8.78
CA THR A 244 14.21 -19.80 -8.19
C THR A 244 14.15 -20.69 -6.95
N SER A 245 15.33 -21.18 -6.52
CA SER A 245 15.42 -21.91 -5.25
C SER A 245 15.35 -20.91 -4.08
N PHE A 246 14.38 -21.10 -3.20
CA PHE A 246 14.24 -20.34 -1.95
C PHE A 246 13.67 -21.23 -0.84
N LYS A 247 13.90 -20.82 0.41
CA LYS A 247 13.42 -21.57 1.57
C LYS A 247 12.23 -20.83 2.18
N ASP A 248 11.09 -21.47 2.20
CA ASP A 248 9.90 -21.02 2.91
C ASP A 248 10.20 -20.90 4.42
N LEU A 249 9.78 -19.79 5.02
CA LEU A 249 9.95 -19.51 6.45
C LEU A 249 8.79 -20.03 7.30
N ASN A 250 7.66 -20.39 6.68
CA ASN A 250 6.47 -20.96 7.32
C ASN A 250 5.97 -20.15 8.53
N ARG A 251 5.92 -18.82 8.37
CA ARG A 251 5.59 -17.92 9.49
C ARG A 251 4.10 -17.63 9.61
N VAL A 252 3.33 -17.69 8.51
CA VAL A 252 1.94 -17.22 8.49
C VAL A 252 0.95 -18.15 7.79
N SER A 253 1.39 -19.05 6.91
CA SER A 253 0.51 -19.90 6.08
C SER A 253 -0.52 -20.68 6.88
N GLY A 254 -0.14 -21.26 8.03
CA GLY A 254 -1.05 -22.02 8.89
C GLY A 254 -2.12 -21.19 9.60
N TYR A 255 -2.06 -19.86 9.54
CA TYR A 255 -2.98 -18.97 10.24
C TYR A 255 -3.89 -18.17 9.29
N LYS A 256 -3.62 -18.17 7.97
CA LYS A 256 -4.28 -17.27 7.00
C LYS A 256 -5.80 -17.37 7.03
N ASP A 257 -6.35 -18.57 7.10
CA ASP A 257 -7.81 -18.75 7.08
C ASP A 257 -8.48 -18.22 8.35
N LEU A 258 -7.89 -18.49 9.52
CA LEU A 258 -8.33 -17.92 10.79
C LEU A 258 -8.33 -16.38 10.74
N LEU A 259 -7.24 -15.81 10.25
CA LEU A 259 -7.07 -14.37 10.23
C LEU A 259 -8.04 -13.71 9.25
N ARG A 260 -8.33 -14.35 8.12
CA ARG A 260 -9.36 -13.90 7.16
C ARG A 260 -10.75 -13.90 7.81
N GLU A 261 -11.11 -14.98 8.50
CA GLU A 261 -12.40 -15.08 9.19
C GLU A 261 -12.58 -13.98 10.24
N LYS A 262 -11.58 -13.78 11.10
CA LYS A 262 -11.62 -12.73 12.12
C LYS A 262 -11.69 -11.32 11.51
N SER A 263 -10.89 -11.04 10.48
CA SER A 263 -10.92 -9.76 9.78
C SER A 263 -12.26 -9.53 9.07
N LEU A 264 -12.77 -10.53 8.36
CA LEU A 264 -14.06 -10.46 7.69
C LEU A 264 -15.19 -10.14 8.69
N TYR A 265 -15.18 -10.78 9.86
CA TYR A 265 -16.15 -10.48 10.92
C TYR A 265 -16.09 -9.02 11.36
N ARG A 266 -14.89 -8.45 11.60
CA ARG A 266 -14.74 -7.04 11.99
C ARG A 266 -15.17 -6.09 10.89
N VAL A 267 -14.75 -6.37 9.65
CA VAL A 267 -15.10 -5.56 8.47
C VAL A 267 -16.63 -5.53 8.27
N GLN A 268 -17.31 -6.67 8.35
CA GLN A 268 -18.77 -6.76 8.21
C GLN A 268 -19.55 -6.07 9.32
N ASN A 269 -18.95 -5.89 10.50
CA ASN A 269 -19.57 -5.23 11.65
C ASN A 269 -19.06 -3.80 11.87
N SER A 270 -18.26 -3.25 10.96
CA SER A 270 -17.76 -1.87 11.02
C SER A 270 -18.65 -0.95 10.20
N ALA A 271 -19.23 0.07 10.83
CA ALA A 271 -20.03 1.09 10.16
C ALA A 271 -19.23 1.86 9.10
N LEU A 272 -17.92 2.04 9.31
CA LEU A 272 -17.07 2.72 8.34
C LEU A 272 -16.87 1.86 7.09
N PHE A 273 -16.58 0.57 7.23
CA PHE A 273 -16.44 -0.31 6.07
C PHE A 273 -17.78 -0.49 5.32
N ASP A 274 -18.91 -0.50 6.02
CA ASP A 274 -20.24 -0.47 5.41
C ASP A 274 -20.46 0.82 4.58
N SER A 275 -20.05 1.96 5.12
CA SER A 275 -20.07 3.24 4.40
C SER A 275 -19.23 3.22 3.11
N ILE A 276 -18.05 2.57 3.14
CA ILE A 276 -17.18 2.39 1.97
C ILE A 276 -17.87 1.55 0.90
N GLU A 277 -18.45 0.41 1.27
CA GLU A 277 -19.15 -0.47 0.34
C GLU A 277 -20.42 0.20 -0.24
N THR A 278 -21.13 0.97 0.58
CA THR A 278 -22.27 1.78 0.13
C THR A 278 -21.84 2.81 -0.92
N ARG A 279 -20.72 3.51 -0.72
CA ARG A 279 -20.17 4.47 -1.70
C ARG A 279 -19.73 3.78 -2.97
N LYS A 280 -19.05 2.66 -2.88
CA LYS A 280 -18.60 1.87 -4.02
C LYS A 280 -19.79 1.39 -4.86
N LYS A 281 -20.80 0.82 -4.21
CA LYS A 281 -22.03 0.39 -4.90
C LYS A 281 -22.72 1.56 -5.60
N TRP A 282 -22.87 2.69 -4.91
CA TRP A 282 -23.48 3.87 -5.51
C TRP A 282 -22.70 4.38 -6.73
N GLN A 283 -21.36 4.37 -6.69
CA GLN A 283 -20.53 4.72 -7.83
C GLN A 283 -20.76 3.79 -9.02
N GLN A 284 -20.84 2.48 -8.79
CA GLN A 284 -21.15 1.49 -9.84
C GLN A 284 -22.55 1.70 -10.44
N ASP A 285 -23.55 1.92 -9.60
CA ASP A 285 -24.94 2.12 -10.03
C ASP A 285 -25.17 3.47 -10.77
N ASN A 286 -24.28 4.44 -10.57
CA ASN A 286 -24.35 5.79 -11.16
C ASN A 286 -23.20 6.11 -12.12
N GLU A 287 -22.57 5.08 -12.66
CA GLU A 287 -21.50 5.22 -13.64
C GLU A 287 -22.00 5.86 -14.92
N ILE A 288 -21.21 6.77 -15.47
CA ILE A 288 -21.48 7.48 -16.70
C ILE A 288 -20.27 7.37 -17.61
N ASP A 289 -20.39 6.63 -18.71
CA ASP A 289 -19.31 6.34 -19.66
C ASP A 289 -18.90 7.55 -20.54
N TYR A 290 -19.59 8.67 -20.40
CA TYR A 290 -19.35 9.87 -21.19
C TYR A 290 -19.33 11.12 -20.33
N LEU A 291 -18.58 12.12 -20.76
CA LEU A 291 -18.55 13.43 -20.14
C LEU A 291 -19.67 14.30 -20.77
N GLU A 292 -20.68 14.62 -19.95
CA GLU A 292 -21.73 15.55 -20.38
C GLU A 292 -21.16 16.99 -20.45
N LEU A 293 -21.40 17.66 -21.58
CA LEU A 293 -20.91 19.03 -21.81
C LEU A 293 -21.97 20.10 -21.48
N ASN A 294 -23.24 19.70 -21.30
CA ASN A 294 -24.30 20.64 -20.89
C ASN A 294 -24.12 21.03 -19.43
N LEU A 295 -23.98 22.35 -19.16
CA LEU A 295 -23.73 22.88 -17.83
C LEU A 295 -24.84 22.52 -16.83
N GLU A 296 -26.12 22.62 -17.22
CA GLU A 296 -27.23 22.31 -16.30
C GLU A 296 -27.22 20.84 -15.89
N VAL A 297 -26.98 19.94 -16.86
CA VAL A 297 -26.88 18.50 -16.60
C VAL A 297 -25.67 18.21 -15.67
N ARG A 298 -24.53 18.86 -15.92
CA ARG A 298 -23.35 18.74 -15.07
C ARG A 298 -23.56 19.22 -13.63
N LEU A 299 -24.26 20.37 -13.49
CA LEU A 299 -24.63 20.87 -12.17
C LEU A 299 -25.59 19.92 -11.44
N GLY A 300 -26.54 19.34 -12.16
CA GLY A 300 -27.46 18.33 -11.61
C GLY A 300 -26.73 17.04 -11.20
N GLN A 301 -25.76 16.58 -11.99
CA GLN A 301 -24.89 15.43 -11.61
C GLN A 301 -24.08 15.74 -10.35
N LYS A 302 -23.46 16.92 -10.29
CA LYS A 302 -22.70 17.38 -9.11
C LYS A 302 -23.57 17.41 -7.85
N ASP A 303 -24.75 18.03 -7.93
CA ASP A 303 -25.69 18.09 -6.81
C ASP A 303 -26.11 16.70 -6.31
N ARG A 304 -26.35 15.76 -7.22
CA ARG A 304 -26.67 14.36 -6.88
C ARG A 304 -25.51 13.69 -6.12
N ILE A 305 -24.28 13.87 -6.60
CA ILE A 305 -23.07 13.32 -5.94
C ILE A 305 -22.90 13.93 -4.54
N GLU A 306 -23.02 15.26 -4.42
CA GLU A 306 -22.87 15.97 -3.15
C GLU A 306 -23.93 15.55 -2.12
N LYS A 307 -25.18 15.41 -2.54
CA LYS A 307 -26.28 14.91 -1.68
C LYS A 307 -26.03 13.48 -1.22
N PHE A 308 -25.56 12.62 -2.12
CA PHE A 308 -25.26 11.24 -1.75
C PHE A 308 -24.09 11.20 -0.74
N LEU A 309 -22.99 11.91 -1.00
CA LEU A 309 -21.82 11.92 -0.12
C LEU A 309 -22.18 12.44 1.29
N LEU A 310 -22.96 13.52 1.36
CA LEU A 310 -23.46 14.04 2.62
C LEU A 310 -24.38 13.04 3.35
N SER A 311 -25.29 12.41 2.62
CA SER A 311 -26.20 11.40 3.20
C SER A 311 -25.44 10.18 3.74
N ASN A 312 -24.46 9.68 2.99
CA ASN A 312 -23.63 8.55 3.39
C ASN A 312 -22.80 8.88 4.64
N GLU A 313 -22.14 10.05 4.66
CA GLU A 313 -21.39 10.54 5.82
C GLU A 313 -22.28 10.68 7.04
N ASN A 314 -23.45 11.31 6.89
CA ASN A 314 -24.41 11.49 7.99
C ASN A 314 -24.98 10.15 8.52
N SER A 315 -25.12 9.16 7.64
CA SER A 315 -25.53 7.81 8.07
C SER A 315 -24.43 7.15 8.92
N LEU A 316 -23.18 7.27 8.49
CA LEU A 316 -22.01 6.79 9.25
C LEU A 316 -21.92 7.51 10.61
N ARG A 317 -21.99 8.84 10.63
CA ARG A 317 -21.92 9.64 11.87
C ARG A 317 -23.02 9.29 12.86
N LYS A 318 -24.25 9.10 12.38
CA LYS A 318 -25.38 8.62 13.21
C LYS A 318 -25.10 7.25 13.85
N SER A 319 -24.56 6.31 13.09
CA SER A 319 -24.22 4.98 13.61
C SER A 319 -23.14 5.01 14.71
N LEU A 320 -22.31 6.06 14.69
CA LEU A 320 -21.25 6.30 15.67
C LEU A 320 -21.63 7.30 16.78
N ASN A 321 -22.89 7.76 16.79
CA ASN A 321 -23.40 8.79 17.70
C ASN A 321 -22.64 10.12 17.61
N LEU A 322 -22.17 10.49 16.43
CA LEU A 322 -21.49 11.76 16.14
C LEU A 322 -22.49 12.80 15.59
N PRO A 323 -22.22 14.11 15.75
CA PRO A 323 -22.99 15.18 15.14
C PRO A 323 -23.00 15.05 13.61
N THR A 324 -24.16 15.33 12.99
CA THR A 324 -24.31 15.32 11.52
C THR A 324 -24.08 16.70 10.93
N TYR A 325 -23.74 16.77 9.64
CA TYR A 325 -23.62 18.02 8.89
C TYR A 325 -24.92 18.39 8.23
N ASP A 326 -25.27 19.68 8.21
CA ASP A 326 -26.49 20.17 7.54
C ASP A 326 -26.27 20.32 6.03
N THR A 327 -25.06 20.65 5.58
CA THR A 327 -24.72 20.89 4.19
C THR A 327 -23.45 20.19 3.77
N TYR A 328 -23.34 19.89 2.46
CA TYR A 328 -22.11 19.35 1.87
C TYR A 328 -20.92 20.32 2.00
N LYS A 329 -21.18 21.62 1.97
CA LYS A 329 -20.17 22.65 2.19
C LYS A 329 -19.58 22.55 3.60
N GLU A 330 -20.43 22.44 4.60
CA GLU A 330 -19.99 22.24 5.99
C GLU A 330 -19.16 20.98 6.16
N PHE A 331 -19.59 19.87 5.56
CA PHE A 331 -18.83 18.62 5.52
C PHE A 331 -17.44 18.80 4.90
N LYS A 332 -17.31 19.54 3.81
CA LYS A 332 -16.04 19.81 3.12
C LYS A 332 -15.10 20.74 3.89
N GLU A 333 -15.65 21.78 4.53
CA GLU A 333 -14.86 22.79 5.22
C GLU A 333 -14.34 22.32 6.59
N ARG A 334 -14.77 21.13 7.05
CA ARG A 334 -14.32 20.51 8.30
C ARG A 334 -13.21 19.47 8.12
N GLU A 335 -12.40 19.58 7.07
CA GLU A 335 -11.28 18.65 6.80
C GLU A 335 -10.29 18.54 7.98
N ASP A 336 -10.19 19.54 8.85
CA ASP A 336 -9.34 19.57 10.05
C ASP A 336 -10.06 19.16 11.36
N ASP A 337 -11.29 18.66 11.30
CA ASP A 337 -12.02 18.21 12.48
C ASP A 337 -11.43 16.88 12.99
N PRO A 338 -10.95 16.79 14.25
CA PRO A 338 -10.43 15.54 14.82
C PRO A 338 -11.47 14.42 14.88
N GLU A 339 -12.76 14.71 14.72
CA GLU A 339 -13.83 13.73 14.58
C GLU A 339 -14.04 13.26 13.14
N ILE A 340 -13.20 13.66 12.18
CA ILE A 340 -13.21 13.12 10.83
C ILE A 340 -12.77 11.65 10.87
N LEU A 341 -13.65 10.81 10.37
CA LEU A 341 -13.37 9.39 10.19
C LEU A 341 -12.51 9.21 8.94
N ASP A 342 -11.22 9.10 9.14
CA ASP A 342 -10.28 8.81 8.04
C ASP A 342 -10.28 7.30 7.75
N VAL A 343 -10.76 6.96 6.56
CA VAL A 343 -10.72 5.58 6.03
C VAL A 343 -9.30 4.99 6.10
N ASN A 344 -8.27 5.81 5.90
CA ASN A 344 -6.89 5.34 5.96
C ASN A 344 -6.46 4.94 7.37
N ILE A 345 -6.98 5.64 8.39
CA ILE A 345 -6.73 5.30 9.80
C ILE A 345 -7.41 3.97 10.15
N GLU A 346 -8.67 3.78 9.73
CA GLU A 346 -9.40 2.55 10.00
C GLU A 346 -8.79 1.32 9.30
N VAL A 347 -8.43 1.46 8.03
CA VAL A 347 -7.73 0.41 7.27
C VAL A 347 -6.39 0.06 7.93
N LEU A 348 -5.64 1.04 8.44
CA LEU A 348 -4.42 0.80 9.19
C LEU A 348 -4.73 0.13 10.55
N GLY A 349 -5.79 0.55 11.22
CA GLY A 349 -6.29 -0.06 12.46
C GLY A 349 -6.64 -1.53 12.26
N GLU A 350 -7.33 -1.87 11.16
CA GLU A 350 -7.65 -3.27 10.84
C GLU A 350 -6.38 -4.09 10.49
N ALA A 351 -5.42 -3.52 9.77
CA ALA A 351 -4.13 -4.17 9.53
C ALA A 351 -3.38 -4.46 10.84
N ALA A 352 -3.44 -3.54 11.81
CA ALA A 352 -2.89 -3.75 13.15
C ALA A 352 -3.66 -4.81 13.94
N ASN A 353 -4.98 -4.87 13.82
CA ASN A 353 -5.81 -5.92 14.41
C ASN A 353 -5.49 -7.31 13.86
N ILE A 354 -5.30 -7.43 12.54
CA ILE A 354 -4.85 -8.69 11.89
C ILE A 354 -3.48 -9.11 12.43
N LEU A 355 -2.57 -8.16 12.62
CA LEU A 355 -1.24 -8.44 13.20
C LEU A 355 -1.35 -8.95 14.64
N ILE A 356 -2.23 -8.36 15.47
CA ILE A 356 -2.47 -8.80 16.84
C ILE A 356 -3.09 -10.20 16.85
N ASP A 357 -4.07 -10.48 15.98
CA ASP A 357 -4.63 -11.82 15.83
C ASP A 357 -3.55 -12.86 15.50
N LEU A 358 -2.59 -12.52 14.63
CA LEU A 358 -1.44 -13.38 14.32
C LEU A 358 -0.54 -13.59 15.57
N ILE A 359 -0.30 -12.54 16.35
CA ILE A 359 0.49 -12.62 17.57
C ILE A 359 -0.18 -13.55 18.59
N GLU A 360 -1.50 -13.42 18.77
CA GLU A 360 -2.29 -14.24 19.68
C GLU A 360 -2.34 -15.70 19.23
N ALA A 361 -2.65 -15.93 17.95
CA ALA A 361 -2.71 -17.27 17.38
C ALA A 361 -1.38 -18.04 17.49
N LYS A 362 -0.25 -17.33 17.49
CA LYS A 362 1.07 -17.94 17.68
C LYS A 362 1.40 -18.31 19.12
N LYS A 363 0.66 -17.77 20.10
CA LYS A 363 0.82 -18.16 21.51
C LYS A 363 0.14 -19.50 21.79
N GLU A 364 -0.87 -19.89 20.99
CA GLU A 364 -1.61 -21.14 21.12
C GLU A 364 -1.05 -22.20 20.13
N PRO A 365 -0.90 -23.47 20.52
CA PRO A 365 -0.51 -24.52 19.60
C PRO A 365 -1.56 -24.67 18.48
N LEU A 366 -1.14 -24.73 17.23
CA LEU A 366 -1.99 -24.92 16.04
C LEU A 366 -2.94 -26.14 16.15
N LEU A 367 -2.56 -27.18 16.91
CA LEU A 367 -3.37 -28.38 17.15
C LEU A 367 -4.64 -28.12 17.97
N ALA A 368 -4.58 -27.21 18.94
CA ALA A 368 -5.75 -26.88 19.78
C ALA A 368 -6.83 -26.12 19.00
N TYR A 369 -6.44 -25.43 17.94
CA TYR A 369 -7.37 -24.65 17.12
C TYR A 369 -8.19 -25.51 16.17
N ASN A 370 -7.57 -26.52 15.52
CA ASN A 370 -8.28 -27.44 14.62
C ASN A 370 -9.31 -28.32 15.36
N GLU A 371 -9.09 -28.64 16.64
CA GLU A 371 -10.06 -29.39 17.45
C GLU A 371 -11.30 -28.57 17.83
N ASN A 372 -11.17 -27.24 17.93
CA ASN A 372 -12.30 -26.37 18.28
C ASN A 372 -13.22 -26.05 17.09
N ILE A 373 -12.72 -26.12 15.86
CA ILE A 373 -13.54 -25.99 14.64
C ILE A 373 -14.40 -27.25 14.41
N ILE A 374 -13.88 -28.44 14.75
CA ILE A 374 -14.59 -29.71 14.58
C ILE A 374 -15.71 -29.90 15.63
N LYS A 375 -15.71 -29.10 16.72
CA LYS A 375 -16.68 -29.16 17.83
C LYS A 375 -17.77 -28.08 17.78
N ARG A 376 -17.78 -27.22 16.76
CA ARG A 376 -18.84 -26.23 16.46
C ARG A 376 -19.57 -26.61 15.18
#